data_3435a02039f329ee847f1e21abf7380f
#
_entry.id   3435a02039f329ee847f1e21abf7380f
#
_cell.length_a   1.000
_cell.length_b   1.000
_cell.length_c   1.000
_cell.angle_alpha   90.00
_cell.angle_beta   90.00
_cell.angle_gamma   90.00
#
_symmetry.space_group_name_H-M   'P 1'
#
loop_
_entity.id
_entity.type
_entity.pdbx_description
1 polymer ?
#
loop_
_entity_poly.entity_id
_entity_poly.type
_entity_poly.pdbx_seq_one_letter_code
_entity_poly.pdbx_strand_id
1 'polypeptide(L)'
;LGLISVWRMGFTPDMTFAQMAWPMLATGPFLMMFFIPVTGLCMATVDPDEQADAAGISNFMRTVGGAFAASLVQTGWGGAARENQTELAGAMSQGQAALDAMTAQGMSHGSATAMLTGMVESQSTMLATLNMFAAIAICFAFAAAIIWFAPKPKGPIDMSGGH
;
A
#
# COMPACT_ATOMS: atom_id res chain seq x y z
N LEU A 1 10.33 2.58 4.39
CA LEU A 1 9.08 2.16 3.76
C LEU A 1 8.06 3.29 3.76
N GLY A 2 7.75 3.92 4.91
CA GLY A 2 6.80 5.03 4.99
C GLY A 2 7.10 6.20 4.03
N LEU A 3 8.36 6.62 3.91
CA LEU A 3 8.78 7.67 2.97
C LEU A 3 8.51 7.30 1.50
N ILE A 4 8.67 6.03 1.13
CA ILE A 4 8.35 5.55 -0.22
C ILE A 4 6.83 5.59 -0.46
N SER A 5 6.03 5.28 0.54
CA SER A 5 4.56 5.39 0.46
C SER A 5 4.12 6.84 0.28
N VAL A 6 4.74 7.80 1.01
CA VAL A 6 4.49 9.23 0.83
C VAL A 6 4.90 9.70 -0.57
N TRP A 7 6.06 9.25 -1.06
CA TRP A 7 6.48 9.58 -2.43
C TRP A 7 5.47 9.11 -3.49
N ARG A 8 4.86 7.93 -3.28
CA ARG A 8 3.82 7.38 -4.17
C ARG A 8 2.50 8.15 -4.15
N MET A 9 2.24 8.95 -3.12
CA MET A 9 1.06 9.82 -3.08
C MET A 9 1.07 10.95 -4.13
N GLY A 10 2.24 11.28 -4.68
CA GLY A 10 2.39 12.26 -5.77
C GLY A 10 2.20 11.70 -7.18
N PHE A 11 1.73 10.46 -7.32
CA PHE A 11 1.56 9.82 -8.61
C PHE A 11 0.34 10.37 -9.36
N THR A 12 0.48 10.54 -10.68
CA THR A 12 -0.56 10.98 -11.61
C THR A 12 -0.77 9.93 -12.70
N PRO A 13 -1.92 9.89 -13.38
CA PRO A 13 -2.20 8.92 -14.45
C PRO A 13 -1.21 8.96 -15.62
N ASP A 14 -0.56 10.11 -15.84
CA ASP A 14 0.36 10.35 -16.97
C ASP A 14 1.83 9.99 -16.68
N MET A 15 2.07 9.19 -15.64
CA MET A 15 3.43 8.83 -15.25
C MET A 15 4.13 7.90 -16.22
N THR A 16 5.41 8.17 -16.46
CA THR A 16 6.31 7.31 -17.22
C THR A 16 6.60 6.02 -16.45
N PHE A 17 6.75 4.90 -17.16
CA PHE A 17 7.12 3.59 -16.60
C PHE A 17 8.32 3.68 -15.61
N ALA A 18 9.34 4.47 -15.94
CA ALA A 18 10.50 4.66 -15.08
C ALA A 18 10.13 5.27 -13.71
N GLN A 19 9.19 6.22 -13.67
CA GLN A 19 8.71 6.84 -12.43
C GLN A 19 7.96 5.84 -11.53
N MET A 20 7.27 4.87 -12.12
CA MET A 20 6.64 3.77 -11.38
C MET A 20 7.67 2.71 -10.92
N ALA A 21 8.66 2.41 -11.75
CA ALA A 21 9.63 1.35 -11.50
C ALA A 21 10.57 1.69 -10.33
N TRP A 22 11.04 2.94 -10.22
CA TRP A 22 12.00 3.36 -9.20
C TRP A 22 11.52 3.13 -7.75
N PRO A 23 10.31 3.55 -7.35
CA PRO A 23 9.82 3.28 -6.00
C PRO A 23 9.60 1.78 -5.73
N MET A 24 9.22 1.01 -6.75
CA MET A 24 9.09 -0.45 -6.62
C MET A 24 10.44 -1.12 -6.39
N LEU A 25 11.46 -0.73 -7.15
CA LEU A 25 12.83 -1.22 -7.02
C LEU A 25 13.42 -0.86 -5.64
N ALA A 26 13.16 0.34 -5.15
CA ALA A 26 13.58 0.77 -3.83
C ALA A 26 12.88 -0.01 -2.70
N THR A 27 11.61 -0.39 -2.88
CA THR A 27 10.83 -1.10 -1.84
C THR A 27 11.46 -2.45 -1.46
N GLY A 28 12.02 -3.19 -2.42
CA GLY A 28 12.62 -4.52 -2.18
C GLY A 28 13.75 -4.53 -1.16
N PRO A 29 14.86 -3.80 -1.38
CA PRO A 29 15.96 -3.71 -0.42
C PRO A 29 15.53 -3.18 0.96
N PHE A 30 14.66 -2.16 1.00
CA PHE A 30 14.16 -1.63 2.27
C PHE A 30 13.30 -2.63 3.04
N LEU A 31 12.55 -3.49 2.34
CA LEU A 31 11.80 -4.57 2.96
C LEU A 31 12.74 -5.59 3.59
N MET A 32 13.81 -5.98 2.89
CA MET A 32 14.81 -6.90 3.42
C MET A 32 15.55 -6.32 4.62
N MET A 33 15.96 -5.05 4.56
CA MET A 33 16.60 -4.37 5.69
C MET A 33 15.69 -4.27 6.92
N PHE A 34 14.37 -4.34 6.75
CA PHE A 34 13.42 -4.37 7.85
C PHE A 34 13.25 -5.80 8.41
N PHE A 35 13.12 -6.81 7.54
CA PHE A 35 12.83 -8.18 7.98
C PHE A 35 14.00 -8.84 8.71
N ILE A 36 15.24 -8.61 8.27
CA ILE A 36 16.42 -9.25 8.87
C ILE A 36 16.57 -8.88 10.35
N PRO A 37 16.62 -7.59 10.75
CA PRO A 37 16.78 -7.24 12.16
C PRO A 37 15.55 -7.59 13.01
N VAL A 38 14.34 -7.49 12.46
CA VAL A 38 13.12 -7.87 13.20
C VAL A 38 13.11 -9.36 13.53
N THR A 39 13.44 -10.21 12.55
CA THR A 39 13.52 -11.65 12.78
C THR A 39 14.66 -11.99 13.74
N GLY A 40 15.81 -11.35 13.62
CA GLY A 40 16.94 -11.50 14.54
C GLY A 40 16.59 -11.12 15.98
N LEU A 41 15.90 -9.99 16.17
CA LEU A 41 15.43 -9.59 17.51
C LEU A 41 14.42 -10.58 18.11
N CYS A 42 13.49 -11.09 17.32
CA CYS A 42 12.52 -12.06 17.78
C CYS A 42 13.17 -13.37 18.25
N MET A 43 14.25 -13.79 17.58
CA MET A 43 14.97 -15.03 17.91
C MET A 43 16.01 -14.84 19.01
N ALA A 44 16.54 -13.64 19.22
CA ALA A 44 17.62 -13.37 20.18
C ALA A 44 17.23 -13.57 21.65
N THR A 45 15.94 -13.64 21.97
CA THR A 45 15.42 -13.83 23.34
C THR A 45 14.90 -15.25 23.58
N VAL A 46 15.03 -16.15 22.62
CA VAL A 46 14.52 -17.53 22.65
C VAL A 46 15.69 -18.48 22.92
N ASP A 47 15.48 -19.45 23.82
CA ASP A 47 16.46 -20.48 24.09
C ASP A 47 16.77 -21.33 22.84
N PRO A 48 18.02 -21.78 22.65
CA PRO A 48 18.43 -22.54 21.47
C PRO A 48 17.57 -23.77 21.19
N ASP A 49 17.08 -24.43 22.23
CA ASP A 49 16.27 -25.65 22.11
C ASP A 49 14.83 -25.35 21.64
N GLU A 50 14.35 -24.11 21.82
CA GLU A 50 12.99 -23.67 21.47
C GLU A 50 12.95 -22.84 20.17
N GLN A 51 14.09 -22.60 19.53
CA GLN A 51 14.17 -21.75 18.33
C GLN A 51 13.34 -22.28 17.15
N ALA A 52 13.23 -23.59 17.01
CA ALA A 52 12.44 -24.21 15.94
C ALA A 52 10.93 -23.92 16.13
N ASP A 53 10.43 -24.03 17.34
CA ASP A 53 9.02 -23.77 17.68
C ASP A 53 8.71 -22.27 17.55
N ALA A 54 9.59 -21.42 18.06
CA ALA A 54 9.47 -19.97 17.93
C ALA A 54 9.46 -19.51 16.46
N ALA A 55 10.31 -20.11 15.62
CA ALA A 55 10.31 -19.84 14.19
C ALA A 55 9.00 -20.27 13.52
N GLY A 56 8.45 -21.43 13.91
CA GLY A 56 7.16 -21.92 13.44
C GLY A 56 6.02 -20.96 13.78
N ILE A 57 5.93 -20.54 15.05
CA ILE A 57 4.92 -19.58 15.54
C ILE A 57 5.08 -18.23 14.83
N SER A 58 6.31 -17.73 14.69
CA SER A 58 6.59 -16.47 14.00
C SER A 58 6.14 -16.50 12.53
N ASN A 59 6.41 -17.60 11.83
CA ASN A 59 5.98 -17.78 10.45
C ASN A 59 4.46 -17.89 10.31
N PHE A 60 3.82 -18.61 11.24
CA PHE A 60 2.36 -18.71 11.32
C PHE A 60 1.74 -17.31 11.51
N MET A 61 2.21 -16.54 12.49
CA MET A 61 1.73 -15.19 12.78
C MET A 61 1.93 -14.25 11.57
N ARG A 62 3.06 -14.38 10.87
CA ARG A 62 3.33 -13.61 9.64
C ARG A 62 2.33 -13.95 8.54
N THR A 63 2.05 -15.23 8.33
CA THR A 63 1.13 -15.70 7.29
C THR A 63 -0.31 -15.26 7.57
N VAL A 64 -0.78 -15.48 8.80
CA VAL A 64 -2.13 -15.08 9.22
C VAL A 64 -2.27 -13.55 9.20
N GLY A 65 -1.30 -12.84 9.77
CA GLY A 65 -1.28 -11.38 9.76
C GLY A 65 -1.23 -10.80 8.34
N GLY A 66 -0.47 -11.43 7.44
CA GLY A 66 -0.40 -11.05 6.03
C GLY A 66 -1.72 -11.25 5.29
N ALA A 67 -2.39 -12.39 5.50
CA ALA A 67 -3.70 -12.66 4.92
C ALA A 67 -4.77 -11.67 5.42
N PHE A 68 -4.76 -11.38 6.73
CA PHE A 68 -5.67 -10.42 7.33
C PHE A 68 -5.42 -8.99 6.80
N ALA A 69 -4.17 -8.56 6.73
CA ALA A 69 -3.78 -7.28 6.16
C ALA A 69 -4.18 -7.14 4.69
N ALA A 70 -3.96 -8.20 3.88
CA ALA A 70 -4.37 -8.20 2.47
C ALA A 70 -5.89 -8.06 2.32
N SER A 71 -6.67 -8.75 3.15
CA SER A 71 -8.14 -8.62 3.16
C SER A 71 -8.60 -7.22 3.52
N LEU A 72 -8.02 -6.61 4.55
CA LEU A 72 -8.33 -5.23 4.94
C LEU A 72 -7.98 -4.23 3.84
N VAL A 73 -6.81 -4.38 3.23
CA VAL A 73 -6.36 -3.53 2.13
C VAL A 73 -7.32 -3.64 0.94
N GLN A 74 -7.68 -4.85 0.52
CA GLN A 74 -8.60 -5.03 -0.61
C GLN A 74 -9.99 -4.47 -0.33
N THR A 75 -10.52 -4.70 0.87
CA THR A 75 -11.84 -4.18 1.26
C THR A 75 -11.81 -2.64 1.35
N GLY A 76 -10.80 -2.07 1.98
CA GLY A 76 -10.64 -0.63 2.11
C GLY A 76 -10.43 0.05 0.76
N TRP A 77 -9.59 -0.53 -0.11
CA TRP A 77 -9.38 -0.01 -1.46
C TRP A 77 -10.65 -0.06 -2.32
N GLY A 78 -11.37 -1.19 -2.30
CA GLY A 78 -12.62 -1.34 -3.03
C GLY A 78 -13.72 -0.40 -2.51
N GLY A 79 -13.79 -0.16 -1.20
CA GLY A 79 -14.68 0.82 -0.57
C GLY A 79 -14.36 2.24 -1.03
N ALA A 80 -13.11 2.65 -0.89
CA ALA A 80 -12.65 3.98 -1.29
C ALA A 80 -12.83 4.24 -2.80
N ALA A 81 -12.60 3.24 -3.65
CA ALA A 81 -12.83 3.37 -5.08
C ALA A 81 -14.31 3.62 -5.42
N ARG A 82 -15.22 2.92 -4.75
CA ARG A 82 -16.68 3.11 -4.93
C ARG A 82 -17.14 4.47 -4.43
N GLU A 83 -16.66 4.91 -3.28
CA GLU A 83 -17.00 6.21 -2.69
C GLU A 83 -16.53 7.34 -3.60
N ASN A 84 -15.27 7.31 -4.02
CA ASN A 84 -14.72 8.28 -4.97
C ASN A 84 -15.47 8.27 -6.31
N GLN A 85 -15.87 7.09 -6.81
CA GLN A 85 -16.69 6.97 -8.01
C GLN A 85 -18.06 7.64 -7.85
N THR A 86 -18.70 7.49 -6.69
CA THR A 86 -19.99 8.09 -6.40
C THR A 86 -19.88 9.62 -6.29
N GLU A 87 -18.83 10.13 -5.64
CA GLU A 87 -18.57 11.57 -5.55
C GLU A 87 -18.30 12.20 -6.92
N LEU A 88 -17.46 11.55 -7.74
CA LEU A 88 -17.18 12.01 -9.11
C LEU A 88 -18.42 11.93 -10.00
N ALA A 89 -19.24 10.91 -9.87
CA ALA A 89 -20.51 10.80 -10.59
C ALA A 89 -21.51 11.88 -10.14
N GLY A 90 -21.55 12.22 -8.85
CA GLY A 90 -22.37 13.32 -8.31
C GLY A 90 -21.90 14.72 -8.81
N ALA A 91 -20.62 14.91 -9.06
CA ALA A 91 -20.08 16.11 -9.68
C ALA A 91 -20.41 16.23 -11.20
N MET A 92 -21.00 15.21 -11.79
CA MET A 92 -21.31 15.11 -13.23
C MET A 92 -22.51 15.96 -13.70
N SER A 93 -23.02 16.93 -12.96
CA SER A 93 -23.79 18.02 -13.57
C SER A 93 -22.97 18.77 -14.65
N GLN A 94 -21.64 18.74 -14.53
CA GLN A 94 -20.70 19.18 -15.57
C GLN A 94 -20.46 18.11 -16.66
N GLY A 95 -20.76 16.86 -16.41
CA GLY A 95 -20.60 15.75 -17.37
C GLY A 95 -21.57 15.82 -18.54
N GLN A 96 -22.75 16.40 -18.33
CA GLN A 96 -23.71 16.63 -19.40
C GLN A 96 -23.12 17.60 -20.45
N ALA A 97 -22.49 18.67 -20.00
CA ALA A 97 -21.82 19.63 -20.90
C ALA A 97 -20.64 18.99 -21.67
N ALA A 98 -19.90 18.10 -21.01
CA ALA A 98 -18.83 17.34 -21.66
C ALA A 98 -19.37 16.33 -22.69
N LEU A 99 -20.47 15.64 -22.36
CA LEU A 99 -21.19 14.75 -23.28
C LEU A 99 -21.68 15.50 -24.52
N ASP A 100 -22.32 16.66 -24.32
CA ASP A 100 -22.83 17.50 -25.38
C ASP A 100 -21.67 18.00 -26.28
N ALA A 101 -20.54 18.38 -25.70
CA ALA A 101 -19.35 18.80 -26.44
C ALA A 101 -18.74 17.66 -27.29
N MET A 102 -18.66 16.42 -26.72
CA MET A 102 -18.16 15.26 -27.47
C MET A 102 -19.09 14.81 -28.57
N THR A 103 -20.42 14.87 -28.37
CA THR A 103 -21.40 14.56 -29.38
C THR A 103 -21.41 15.61 -30.49
N ALA A 104 -21.22 16.89 -30.16
CA ALA A 104 -21.07 17.96 -31.14
C ALA A 104 -19.82 17.80 -32.04
N GLN A 105 -18.79 17.11 -31.55
CA GLN A 105 -17.59 16.74 -32.32
C GLN A 105 -17.78 15.46 -33.18
N GLY A 106 -19.01 14.95 -33.27
CA GLY A 106 -19.35 13.78 -34.10
C GLY A 106 -19.19 12.42 -33.41
N MET A 107 -18.95 12.40 -32.11
CA MET A 107 -18.89 11.15 -31.35
C MET A 107 -20.28 10.63 -31.04
N SER A 108 -20.49 9.29 -31.14
CA SER A 108 -21.81 8.73 -30.78
C SER A 108 -22.02 8.87 -29.26
N HIS A 109 -23.29 9.08 -28.86
CA HIS A 109 -23.63 9.23 -27.42
C HIS A 109 -23.14 8.04 -26.58
N GLY A 110 -23.17 6.81 -27.11
CA GLY A 110 -22.69 5.62 -26.43
C GLY A 110 -21.15 5.62 -26.22
N SER A 111 -20.39 6.04 -27.25
CA SER A 111 -18.93 6.12 -27.13
C SER A 111 -18.47 7.27 -26.22
N ALA A 112 -19.16 8.41 -26.25
CA ALA A 112 -18.89 9.53 -25.35
C ALA A 112 -19.16 9.16 -23.89
N THR A 113 -20.28 8.49 -23.61
CA THR A 113 -20.60 7.99 -22.26
C THR A 113 -19.59 6.97 -21.78
N ALA A 114 -19.19 6.00 -22.61
CA ALA A 114 -18.19 5.00 -22.23
C ALA A 114 -16.84 5.63 -21.94
N MET A 115 -16.42 6.65 -22.68
CA MET A 115 -15.18 7.37 -22.47
C MET A 115 -15.20 8.15 -21.14
N LEU A 116 -16.29 8.86 -20.84
CA LEU A 116 -16.45 9.60 -19.58
C LEU A 116 -16.48 8.63 -18.38
N THR A 117 -17.20 7.52 -18.50
CA THR A 117 -17.22 6.50 -17.44
C THR A 117 -15.83 5.93 -17.19
N GLY A 118 -15.07 5.62 -18.24
CA GLY A 118 -13.69 5.15 -18.12
C GLY A 118 -12.76 6.17 -17.47
N MET A 119 -12.93 7.48 -17.76
CA MET A 119 -12.17 8.53 -17.10
C MET A 119 -12.50 8.62 -15.61
N VAL A 120 -13.78 8.60 -15.23
CA VAL A 120 -14.21 8.61 -13.82
C VAL A 120 -13.69 7.38 -13.09
N GLU A 121 -13.77 6.20 -13.68
CA GLU A 121 -13.26 4.97 -13.10
C GLU A 121 -11.74 5.02 -12.89
N SER A 122 -11.00 5.52 -13.87
CA SER A 122 -9.55 5.69 -13.76
C SER A 122 -9.17 6.67 -12.65
N GLN A 123 -9.85 7.81 -12.55
CA GLN A 123 -9.58 8.82 -11.54
C GLN A 123 -9.97 8.33 -10.13
N SER A 124 -11.12 7.66 -9.98
CA SER A 124 -11.56 7.10 -8.69
C SER A 124 -10.61 6.01 -8.18
N THR A 125 -10.15 5.15 -9.08
CA THR A 125 -9.14 4.13 -8.76
C THR A 125 -7.81 4.75 -8.35
N MET A 126 -7.39 5.81 -9.03
CA MET A 126 -6.17 6.54 -8.68
C MET A 126 -6.28 7.16 -7.28
N LEU A 127 -7.37 7.87 -6.99
CA LEU A 127 -7.61 8.46 -5.66
C LEU A 127 -7.65 7.41 -4.56
N ALA A 128 -8.34 6.28 -4.79
CA ALA A 128 -8.37 5.17 -3.86
C ALA A 128 -6.96 4.61 -3.59
N THR A 129 -6.13 4.50 -4.62
CA THR A 129 -4.74 4.04 -4.51
C THR A 129 -3.88 5.02 -3.70
N LEU A 130 -4.03 6.32 -3.92
CA LEU A 130 -3.33 7.36 -3.14
C LEU A 130 -3.75 7.33 -1.67
N ASN A 131 -5.04 7.20 -1.37
CA ASN A 131 -5.55 7.06 -0.02
C ASN A 131 -5.00 5.82 0.68
N MET A 132 -4.85 4.70 -0.04
CA MET A 132 -4.21 3.50 0.50
C MET A 132 -2.73 3.71 0.81
N PHE A 133 -1.99 4.41 -0.03
CA PHE A 133 -0.60 4.76 0.29
C PHE A 133 -0.49 5.66 1.52
N ALA A 134 -1.42 6.60 1.69
CA ALA A 134 -1.51 7.42 2.90
C ALA A 134 -1.76 6.56 4.15
N ALA A 135 -2.73 5.65 4.09
CA ALA A 135 -3.04 4.73 5.19
C ALA A 135 -1.83 3.84 5.55
N ILE A 136 -1.14 3.29 4.55
CA ILE A 136 0.08 2.50 4.75
C ILE A 136 1.18 3.34 5.39
N ALA A 137 1.39 4.58 4.95
CA ALA A 137 2.38 5.49 5.54
C ALA A 137 2.08 5.77 7.02
N ILE A 138 0.82 5.98 7.38
CA ILE A 138 0.37 6.17 8.77
C ILE A 138 0.62 4.91 9.59
N CYS A 139 0.29 3.72 9.07
CA CYS A 139 0.58 2.46 9.75
C CYS A 139 2.08 2.26 10.01
N PHE A 140 2.94 2.60 9.05
CA PHE A 140 4.40 2.54 9.27
C PHE A 140 4.89 3.56 10.30
N ALA A 141 4.33 4.77 10.32
CA ALA A 141 4.66 5.77 11.34
C ALA A 141 4.24 5.29 12.74
N PHE A 142 3.06 4.67 12.84
CA PHE A 142 2.57 4.10 14.10
C PHE A 142 3.42 2.92 14.57
N ALA A 143 3.80 2.01 13.66
CA ALA A 143 4.69 0.90 13.97
C ALA A 143 6.07 1.39 14.43
N ALA A 144 6.62 2.43 13.78
CA ALA A 144 7.88 3.03 14.19
C ALA A 144 7.80 3.66 15.60
N ALA A 145 6.66 4.32 15.91
CA ALA A 145 6.43 4.86 17.24
C ALA A 145 6.35 3.75 18.31
N ILE A 146 5.68 2.64 18.04
CA ILE A 146 5.63 1.49 18.95
C ILE A 146 7.02 0.92 19.20
N ILE A 147 7.83 0.76 18.14
CA ILE A 147 9.20 0.24 18.27
C ILE A 147 10.06 1.18 19.11
N TRP A 148 9.84 2.49 19.04
CA TRP A 148 10.54 3.48 19.85
C TRP A 148 10.28 3.31 21.35
N PHE A 149 9.08 2.86 21.75
CA PHE A 149 8.71 2.56 23.12
C PHE A 149 9.10 1.15 23.57
N ALA A 150 9.58 0.29 22.66
CA ALA A 150 10.01 -1.06 23.02
C ALA A 150 11.21 -1.02 23.97
N PRO A 151 11.22 -1.84 25.04
CA PRO A 151 12.34 -1.91 25.96
C PRO A 151 13.59 -2.39 25.23
N LYS A 152 14.73 -1.75 25.52
CA LYS A 152 16.02 -2.15 24.94
C LYS A 152 16.35 -3.57 25.36
N PRO A 153 16.84 -4.43 24.45
CA PRO A 153 17.28 -5.78 24.79
C PRO A 153 18.39 -5.72 25.84
N LYS A 154 18.25 -6.52 26.89
CA LYS A 154 19.21 -6.62 27.99
C LYS A 154 20.31 -7.62 27.60
N GLY A 155 21.29 -7.19 26.83
CA GLY A 155 22.47 -8.00 26.54
C GLY A 155 23.08 -7.71 25.17
N PRO A 156 24.37 -7.99 24.96
CA PRO A 156 24.98 -7.96 23.64
C PRO A 156 24.33 -9.08 22.79
N ILE A 157 23.88 -8.72 21.59
CA ILE A 157 23.44 -9.69 20.59
C ILE A 157 24.68 -10.47 20.17
N ASP A 158 24.78 -11.72 20.63
CA ASP A 158 25.86 -12.61 20.21
C ASP A 158 25.60 -13.05 18.77
N MET A 159 26.25 -12.36 17.82
CA MET A 159 26.17 -12.67 16.40
C MET A 159 27.13 -13.80 15.98
N SER A 160 27.74 -14.49 16.94
CA SER A 160 28.74 -15.55 16.67
C SER A 160 28.12 -16.93 16.38
N GLY A 161 26.81 -17.09 16.47
CA GLY A 161 26.10 -18.38 16.28
C GLY A 161 25.88 -18.80 14.81
N GLY A 162 26.60 -18.22 13.86
CA GLY A 162 26.53 -18.56 12.43
C GLY A 162 27.70 -19.41 11.95
N HIS A 163 27.83 -20.65 12.48
CA HIS A 163 28.71 -21.66 11.87
C HIS A 163 27.97 -22.97 11.75
#